data_fb7b001f49746279a5a91f6a97c7a6d9
#
_entry.id   fb7b001f49746279a5a91f6a97c7a6d9
#
_cell.length_a   1.000
_cell.length_b   1.000
_cell.length_c   1.000
_cell.angle_alpha   90.00
_cell.angle_beta   90.00
_cell.angle_gamma   90.00
#
_symmetry.space_group_name_H-M   'P 1'
#
loop_
_entity.id
_entity.type
_entity.pdbx_description
1 polymer ?
#
loop_
_entity_poly.entity_id
_entity_poly.type
_entity_poly.pdbx_seq_one_letter_code
_entity_poly.pdbx_strand_id
1 'polypeptide(L)'
;MSPHRFASILAMSCSCVSICLAAERQPATGVQKNDNADYPQVNLAPHYEVDSSWPQRPPNMPWGDVPGIAVDPRDRVWVFTRTNPPVQVFTTDGKFVRAWGEGVVSNAHHLKIDRDGNVWLSDVGWHVVRKCTPEGKVLLTIGTLGKRGEGPNLLNKPTDMAIAPNGDVFISDGYGNSRVAHFDRDGKFIKAWGTLGTGRENFSIPHAIALDSRGRLYVADRNNVRVQVYDQQGKLLNSWPDLIVPWGFWMTDRDEIWVCGSSPMAWRFDPKYPTAPLGCPPKDQMFMRFDTEG
;
A
#
# COMPACT_ATOMS: atom_id res chain seq x y z
N MET A 1 8.10 20.51 24.34
CA MET A 1 7.27 19.51 23.63
C MET A 1 6.93 20.11 22.28
N SER A 2 7.68 19.77 21.27
CA SER A 2 7.53 20.30 19.91
C SER A 2 6.44 19.49 19.20
N PRO A 3 5.50 20.09 18.47
CA PRO A 3 4.53 19.34 17.69
C PRO A 3 5.27 18.66 16.53
N HIS A 4 5.15 17.34 16.47
CA HIS A 4 5.67 16.55 15.38
C HIS A 4 5.08 17.04 14.05
N ARG A 5 5.90 17.64 13.23
CA ARG A 5 5.58 17.86 11.82
C ARG A 5 5.62 16.50 11.14
N PHE A 6 4.50 15.82 11.11
CA PHE A 6 4.31 14.73 10.17
C PHE A 6 4.35 15.34 8.77
N ALA A 7 5.43 15.12 8.07
CA ALA A 7 5.42 15.30 6.64
C ALA A 7 4.41 14.30 6.09
N SER A 8 3.23 14.80 5.70
CA SER A 8 2.16 14.00 5.11
C SER A 8 2.58 13.61 3.71
N ILE A 9 3.47 12.60 3.63
CA ILE A 9 3.86 12.00 2.38
C ILE A 9 2.93 10.81 2.17
N LEU A 10 1.72 11.13 1.83
CA LEU A 10 0.82 10.19 1.21
C LEU A 10 0.98 10.32 -0.30
N ALA A 11 2.06 9.78 -0.82
CA ALA A 11 2.19 9.60 -2.26
C ALA A 11 1.24 8.48 -2.68
N MET A 12 0.26 8.85 -3.46
CA MET A 12 -0.77 7.98 -3.97
C MET A 12 -0.17 6.98 -4.94
N SER A 13 -0.22 5.72 -4.60
CA SER A 13 -0.01 4.65 -5.57
C SER A 13 -1.29 4.43 -6.38
N CYS A 14 -1.64 5.37 -7.22
CA CYS A 14 -2.70 5.17 -8.20
C CYS A 14 -2.11 5.21 -9.60
N SER A 15 -2.08 4.06 -10.26
CA SER A 15 -1.72 3.94 -11.67
C SER A 15 -2.87 4.47 -12.54
N CYS A 16 -3.05 5.78 -12.56
CA CYS A 16 -3.85 6.44 -13.58
C CYS A 16 -3.19 7.77 -13.91
N VAL A 17 -2.37 7.75 -14.95
CA VAL A 17 -1.85 8.95 -15.59
C VAL A 17 -3.01 9.72 -16.20
N SER A 18 -3.24 10.92 -15.76
CA SER A 18 -4.02 11.92 -16.50
C SER A 18 -3.29 13.24 -16.49
N ILE A 19 -3.06 13.69 -17.68
CA ILE A 19 -2.47 14.97 -18.10
C ILE A 19 -3.12 16.10 -17.32
N CYS A 20 -2.38 16.75 -16.41
CA CYS A 20 -2.79 18.03 -15.84
C CYS A 20 -2.54 19.14 -16.85
N LEU A 21 -3.58 19.53 -17.57
CA LEU A 21 -3.67 20.86 -18.14
C LEU A 21 -3.84 21.86 -17.00
N ALA A 22 -2.93 22.81 -16.89
CA ALA A 22 -3.01 23.90 -15.95
C ALA A 22 -4.30 24.71 -16.21
N ALA A 23 -5.27 24.56 -15.34
CA ALA A 23 -6.40 25.44 -15.25
C ALA A 23 -6.08 26.49 -14.18
N GLU A 24 -6.05 27.76 -14.58
CA GLU A 24 -5.95 28.89 -13.68
C GLU A 24 -7.02 28.79 -12.58
N ARG A 25 -6.58 28.83 -11.34
CA ARG A 25 -7.48 28.85 -10.18
C ARG A 25 -8.16 30.21 -10.12
N GLN A 26 -9.44 30.22 -10.43
CA GLN A 26 -10.30 31.29 -9.90
C GLN A 26 -10.45 31.09 -8.39
N PRO A 27 -10.43 32.16 -7.59
CA PRO A 27 -10.66 32.05 -6.15
C PRO A 27 -12.07 31.52 -5.92
N ALA A 28 -12.20 30.52 -5.07
CA ALA A 28 -13.48 29.97 -4.65
C ALA A 28 -14.29 31.09 -3.93
N THR A 29 -15.18 31.70 -4.66
CA THR A 29 -16.18 32.61 -4.09
C THR A 29 -17.26 31.79 -3.45
N GLY A 30 -17.39 31.92 -2.11
CA GLY A 30 -18.62 31.70 -1.40
C GLY A 30 -19.00 30.25 -1.16
N VAL A 31 -18.43 29.64 -0.11
CA VAL A 31 -19.19 28.65 0.67
C VAL A 31 -20.41 29.37 1.20
N GLN A 32 -21.60 29.10 0.64
CA GLN A 32 -22.84 29.50 1.25
C GLN A 32 -22.89 28.87 2.63
N LYS A 33 -22.76 29.68 3.67
CA LYS A 33 -23.10 29.28 5.03
C LYS A 33 -24.55 28.84 5.03
N ASN A 34 -24.79 27.59 5.33
CA ASN A 34 -26.13 27.08 5.61
C ASN A 34 -26.41 27.45 7.07
N ASP A 35 -26.93 28.66 7.30
CA ASP A 35 -27.18 29.24 8.62
C ASP A 35 -28.31 28.55 9.39
N ASN A 36 -28.86 27.44 8.88
CA ASN A 36 -29.95 26.67 9.48
C ASN A 36 -29.56 25.29 9.99
N ALA A 37 -28.29 24.99 10.20
CA ALA A 37 -27.91 23.73 10.81
C ALA A 37 -27.63 23.91 12.29
N ASP A 38 -28.57 23.49 13.12
CA ASP A 38 -28.47 23.43 14.60
C ASP A 38 -27.43 22.40 15.09
N TYR A 39 -26.49 21.97 14.23
CA TYR A 39 -25.44 21.05 14.60
C TYR A 39 -24.13 21.82 14.81
N PRO A 40 -23.48 21.68 15.97
CA PRO A 40 -22.15 22.23 16.16
C PRO A 40 -21.24 21.59 15.10
N GLN A 41 -20.76 22.39 14.16
CA GLN A 41 -19.76 21.93 13.22
C GLN A 41 -18.43 21.78 13.96
N VAL A 42 -18.16 20.57 14.42
CA VAL A 42 -16.87 20.23 15.01
C VAL A 42 -15.95 19.85 13.85
N ASN A 43 -15.09 20.78 13.43
CA ASN A 43 -14.09 20.50 12.42
C ASN A 43 -12.91 19.76 13.08
N LEU A 44 -13.10 18.44 13.29
CA LEU A 44 -12.09 17.56 13.89
C LEU A 44 -11.17 16.92 12.84
N ALA A 45 -11.42 17.13 11.56
CA ALA A 45 -10.59 16.57 10.51
C ALA A 45 -9.24 17.34 10.46
N PRO A 46 -8.10 16.66 10.53
CA PRO A 46 -6.82 17.31 10.27
C PRO A 46 -6.79 17.80 8.82
N HIS A 47 -6.37 19.04 8.63
CA HIS A 47 -6.14 19.59 7.30
C HIS A 47 -4.72 19.26 6.86
N TYR A 48 -4.59 18.72 5.65
CA TYR A 48 -3.32 18.43 5.00
C TYR A 48 -3.19 19.29 3.74
N GLU A 49 -2.02 19.88 3.57
CA GLU A 49 -1.67 20.60 2.35
C GLU A 49 -0.57 19.84 1.62
N VAL A 50 -0.65 19.84 0.30
CA VAL A 50 0.39 19.22 -0.52
C VAL A 50 1.57 20.17 -0.61
N ASP A 51 2.73 19.74 -0.09
CA ASP A 51 3.99 20.45 -0.31
C ASP A 51 4.55 20.08 -1.70
N SER A 52 4.36 20.96 -2.66
CA SER A 52 4.83 20.77 -4.03
C SER A 52 6.36 20.88 -4.17
N SER A 53 7.06 21.41 -3.16
CA SER A 53 8.51 21.53 -3.15
C SER A 53 9.21 20.24 -2.68
N TRP A 54 8.46 19.32 -2.07
CA TRP A 54 8.97 18.03 -1.61
C TRP A 54 8.72 16.93 -2.67
N PRO A 55 9.71 16.06 -2.94
CA PRO A 55 11.12 16.10 -2.56
C PRO A 55 11.98 16.84 -3.59
N GLN A 56 13.19 17.21 -3.19
CA GLN A 56 14.20 17.79 -4.07
C GLN A 56 14.89 16.67 -4.88
N ARG A 57 14.24 16.27 -5.96
CA ARG A 57 14.73 15.18 -6.81
C ARG A 57 15.90 15.63 -7.70
N PRO A 58 16.96 14.80 -7.84
CA PRO A 58 17.95 15.03 -8.89
C PRO A 58 17.28 15.09 -10.28
N PRO A 59 17.72 15.98 -11.16
CA PRO A 59 17.07 16.19 -12.48
C PRO A 59 17.02 14.91 -13.37
N ASN A 60 17.96 14.00 -13.17
CA ASN A 60 18.05 12.74 -13.92
C ASN A 60 17.33 11.55 -13.29
N MET A 61 16.54 11.80 -12.23
CA MET A 61 15.76 10.77 -11.54
C MET A 61 14.26 11.08 -11.61
N PRO A 62 13.61 10.88 -12.75
CA PRO A 62 12.17 11.10 -12.86
C PRO A 62 11.41 10.06 -12.03
N TRP A 63 10.24 10.43 -11.53
CA TRP A 63 9.27 9.47 -11.04
C TRP A 63 8.31 9.09 -12.15
N GLY A 64 8.02 7.79 -12.26
CA GLY A 64 6.81 7.28 -12.88
C GLY A 64 5.75 7.08 -11.80
N ASP A 65 5.02 5.97 -11.92
CA ASP A 65 4.14 5.56 -10.82
C ASP A 65 4.96 5.29 -9.56
N VAL A 66 4.44 5.70 -8.41
CA VAL A 66 5.01 5.47 -7.08
C VAL A 66 4.07 4.53 -6.31
N PRO A 67 4.22 3.21 -6.46
CA PRO A 67 3.32 2.25 -5.83
C PRO A 67 3.63 1.99 -4.35
N GLY A 68 4.80 2.37 -3.85
CA GLY A 68 5.20 2.12 -2.48
C GLY A 68 5.99 3.25 -1.86
N ILE A 69 5.74 3.47 -0.56
CA ILE A 69 6.47 4.41 0.26
C ILE A 69 6.60 3.86 1.68
N ALA A 70 7.73 4.12 2.33
CA ALA A 70 7.94 3.80 3.72
C ALA A 70 8.83 4.86 4.41
N VAL A 71 8.74 4.93 5.73
CA VAL A 71 9.64 5.73 6.55
C VAL A 71 10.45 4.78 7.42
N ASP A 72 11.75 4.98 7.50
CA ASP A 72 12.62 4.18 8.34
C ASP A 72 12.78 4.79 9.77
N PRO A 73 13.36 4.05 10.73
CA PRO A 73 13.54 4.54 12.09
C PRO A 73 14.45 5.79 12.24
N ARG A 74 15.08 6.22 11.15
CA ARG A 74 15.88 7.46 11.09
C ARG A 74 15.13 8.60 10.39
N ASP A 75 13.81 8.47 10.27
CA ASP A 75 12.92 9.42 9.59
C ASP A 75 13.28 9.67 8.11
N ARG A 76 13.94 8.71 7.44
CA ARG A 76 14.15 8.80 6.00
C ARG A 76 12.95 8.23 5.25
N VAL A 77 12.60 8.94 4.20
CA VAL A 77 11.49 8.56 3.32
C VAL A 77 12.02 7.73 2.16
N TRP A 78 11.53 6.52 2.06
CA TRP A 78 11.85 5.57 1.00
C TRP A 78 10.73 5.57 -0.02
N VAL A 79 11.07 5.84 -1.25
CA VAL A 79 10.15 5.91 -2.38
C VAL A 79 10.45 4.74 -3.32
N PHE A 80 9.43 3.96 -3.64
CA PHE A 80 9.52 2.87 -4.59
C PHE A 80 8.78 3.25 -5.85
N THR A 81 9.48 3.37 -6.97
CA THR A 81 8.93 3.87 -8.24
C THR A 81 9.15 2.89 -9.38
N ARG A 82 8.34 2.99 -10.42
CA ARG A 82 8.46 2.17 -11.64
C ARG A 82 9.45 2.71 -12.65
N THR A 83 10.28 3.66 -12.26
CA THR A 83 11.41 4.17 -13.05
C THR A 83 12.74 3.71 -12.46
N ASN A 84 13.83 3.87 -13.19
CA ASN A 84 15.18 3.58 -12.69
C ASN A 84 15.85 4.86 -12.17
N PRO A 85 16.57 4.77 -11.04
CA PRO A 85 16.59 3.65 -10.09
C PRO A 85 15.28 3.55 -9.29
N PRO A 86 14.74 2.33 -9.08
CA PRO A 86 13.39 2.15 -8.53
C PRO A 86 13.28 2.43 -7.03
N VAL A 87 14.34 2.34 -6.27
CA VAL A 87 14.36 2.69 -4.85
C VAL A 87 15.10 4.00 -4.67
N GLN A 88 14.43 5.00 -4.12
CA GLN A 88 14.99 6.33 -3.89
C GLN A 88 14.75 6.72 -2.43
N VAL A 89 15.73 7.34 -1.79
CA VAL A 89 15.70 7.69 -0.38
C VAL A 89 15.93 9.18 -0.20
N PHE A 90 15.09 9.79 0.61
CA PHE A 90 15.12 11.21 0.92
C PHE A 90 15.09 11.42 2.43
N THR A 91 15.57 12.55 2.87
CA THR A 91 15.34 13.04 4.25
C THR A 91 13.91 13.61 4.35
N THR A 92 13.42 13.83 5.57
CA THR A 92 12.08 14.42 5.78
C THR A 92 11.94 15.83 5.21
N ASP A 93 13.04 16.59 5.13
CA ASP A 93 13.08 17.91 4.48
C ASP A 93 13.28 17.82 2.94
N GLY A 94 13.19 16.61 2.38
CA GLY A 94 13.16 16.36 0.94
C GLY A 94 14.52 16.25 0.26
N LYS A 95 15.64 16.31 0.98
CA LYS A 95 16.96 16.15 0.35
C LYS A 95 17.22 14.72 -0.08
N PHE A 96 17.73 14.56 -1.29
CA PHE A 96 18.12 13.26 -1.82
C PHE A 96 19.28 12.65 -1.02
N VAL A 97 19.15 11.38 -0.66
CA VAL A 97 20.18 10.63 0.10
C VAL A 97 20.87 9.61 -0.79
N ARG A 98 20.10 8.73 -1.42
CA ARG A 98 20.63 7.67 -2.30
C ARG A 98 19.53 7.07 -3.18
N ALA A 99 19.94 6.30 -4.18
CA ALA A 99 19.04 5.46 -4.96
C ALA A 99 19.74 4.19 -5.41
N TRP A 100 18.95 3.11 -5.64
CA TRP A 100 19.45 1.82 -6.09
C TRP A 100 18.29 0.96 -6.63
N GLY A 101 18.57 -0.26 -7.07
CA GLY A 101 17.60 -1.27 -7.46
C GLY A 101 17.59 -1.60 -8.94
N GLU A 102 18.44 -0.98 -9.74
CA GLU A 102 18.67 -1.39 -11.12
C GLU A 102 19.14 -2.84 -11.16
N GLY A 103 18.48 -3.68 -11.98
CA GLY A 103 18.77 -5.11 -12.03
C GLY A 103 18.28 -5.90 -10.79
N VAL A 104 17.74 -5.21 -9.77
CA VAL A 104 17.16 -5.85 -8.59
C VAL A 104 15.63 -5.87 -8.66
N VAL A 105 15.01 -4.92 -9.35
CA VAL A 105 13.55 -4.80 -9.49
C VAL A 105 13.18 -4.70 -10.95
N SER A 106 12.14 -5.44 -11.36
CA SER A 106 11.55 -5.38 -12.70
C SER A 106 10.35 -4.45 -12.75
N ASN A 107 9.40 -4.62 -11.83
CA ASN A 107 8.19 -3.79 -11.76
C ASN A 107 7.76 -3.61 -10.31
N ALA A 108 8.06 -2.43 -9.78
CA ALA A 108 7.80 -2.06 -8.40
C ALA A 108 6.31 -2.12 -8.04
N HIS A 109 5.99 -2.66 -6.84
CA HIS A 109 4.61 -2.60 -6.35
C HIS A 109 4.52 -2.09 -4.91
N HIS A 110 5.19 -2.70 -3.93
CA HIS A 110 5.18 -2.21 -2.55
C HIS A 110 6.55 -2.31 -1.90
N LEU A 111 6.80 -1.44 -0.91
CA LEU A 111 8.05 -1.39 -0.16
C LEU A 111 7.74 -1.28 1.33
N LYS A 112 8.45 -2.07 2.15
CA LYS A 112 8.42 -1.96 3.62
C LYS A 112 9.83 -2.03 4.20
N ILE A 113 9.99 -1.45 5.39
CA ILE A 113 11.21 -1.52 6.17
C ILE A 113 10.91 -2.39 7.40
N ASP A 114 11.71 -3.42 7.64
CA ASP A 114 11.57 -4.25 8.84
C ASP A 114 12.26 -3.59 10.07
N ARG A 115 12.08 -4.21 11.24
CA ARG A 115 12.65 -3.71 12.50
C ARG A 115 14.18 -3.66 12.52
N ASP A 116 14.81 -4.48 11.70
CA ASP A 116 16.27 -4.54 11.55
C ASP A 116 16.78 -3.52 10.53
N GLY A 117 15.87 -2.77 9.89
CA GLY A 117 16.16 -1.77 8.87
C GLY A 117 16.36 -2.36 7.47
N ASN A 118 16.05 -3.64 7.24
CA ASN A 118 16.10 -4.22 5.91
C ASN A 118 14.90 -3.78 5.07
N VAL A 119 15.12 -3.73 3.77
CA VAL A 119 14.15 -3.24 2.80
C VAL A 119 13.49 -4.43 2.12
N TRP A 120 12.16 -4.50 2.25
CA TRP A 120 11.36 -5.53 1.60
C TRP A 120 10.66 -4.93 0.39
N LEU A 121 10.73 -5.62 -0.74
CA LEU A 121 10.24 -5.16 -2.04
C LEU A 121 9.35 -6.23 -2.66
N SER A 122 8.10 -5.89 -2.99
CA SER A 122 7.29 -6.73 -3.88
C SER A 122 7.48 -6.32 -5.33
N ASP A 123 7.71 -7.30 -6.18
CA ASP A 123 7.97 -7.15 -7.60
C ASP A 123 6.95 -7.96 -8.41
N VAL A 124 6.01 -7.26 -9.03
CA VAL A 124 4.96 -7.90 -9.83
C VAL A 124 5.44 -8.36 -11.20
N GLY A 125 6.59 -7.86 -11.67
CA GLY A 125 7.18 -8.25 -12.95
C GLY A 125 7.91 -9.58 -12.85
N TRP A 126 8.74 -9.75 -11.84
CA TRP A 126 9.47 -11.01 -11.61
C TRP A 126 8.74 -11.98 -10.68
N HIS A 127 7.57 -11.64 -10.19
CA HIS A 127 6.74 -12.50 -9.33
C HIS A 127 7.44 -12.92 -8.03
N VAL A 128 8.16 -12.01 -7.39
CA VAL A 128 8.95 -12.26 -6.18
C VAL A 128 8.75 -11.18 -5.13
N VAL A 129 9.04 -11.54 -3.89
CA VAL A 129 9.30 -10.60 -2.80
C VAL A 129 10.76 -10.74 -2.39
N ARG A 130 11.47 -9.61 -2.25
CA ARG A 130 12.89 -9.58 -1.88
C ARG A 130 13.12 -8.85 -0.58
N LYS A 131 14.01 -9.41 0.25
CA LYS A 131 14.63 -8.73 1.37
C LYS A 131 15.99 -8.23 0.94
N CYS A 132 16.28 -6.94 1.16
CA CYS A 132 17.53 -6.31 0.79
C CYS A 132 18.14 -5.57 2.00
N THR A 133 19.45 -5.36 2.00
CA THR A 133 20.05 -4.36 2.89
C THR A 133 19.61 -2.94 2.50
N PRO A 134 19.78 -1.94 3.36
CA PRO A 134 19.52 -0.54 2.98
C PRO A 134 20.32 -0.04 1.77
N GLU A 135 21.40 -0.72 1.42
CA GLU A 135 22.27 -0.41 0.27
C GLU A 135 21.87 -1.18 -1.00
N GLY A 136 20.86 -2.06 -0.92
CA GLY A 136 20.32 -2.79 -2.07
C GLY A 136 20.92 -4.19 -2.31
N LYS A 137 21.76 -4.72 -1.40
CA LYS A 137 22.21 -6.11 -1.49
C LYS A 137 21.05 -7.04 -1.16
N VAL A 138 20.71 -7.94 -2.08
CA VAL A 138 19.67 -8.96 -1.87
C VAL A 138 20.13 -9.96 -0.81
N LEU A 139 19.32 -10.14 0.22
CA LEU A 139 19.52 -11.09 1.32
C LEU A 139 18.66 -12.34 1.18
N LEU A 140 17.41 -12.18 0.70
CA LEU A 140 16.44 -13.24 0.52
C LEU A 140 15.58 -12.96 -0.70
N THR A 141 15.16 -14.01 -1.40
CA THR A 141 14.15 -13.96 -2.45
C THR A 141 13.08 -15.01 -2.18
N ILE A 142 11.83 -14.58 -2.03
CA ILE A 142 10.66 -15.44 -1.91
C ILE A 142 9.96 -15.47 -3.25
N GLY A 143 9.64 -16.66 -3.73
CA GLY A 143 9.20 -16.92 -5.09
C GLY A 143 10.34 -17.35 -5.99
N THR A 144 10.04 -17.71 -7.23
CA THR A 144 11.04 -18.09 -8.25
C THR A 144 11.08 -17.02 -9.33
N LEU A 145 12.24 -16.41 -9.51
CA LEU A 145 12.47 -15.26 -10.40
C LEU A 145 11.92 -15.53 -11.80
N GLY A 146 10.98 -14.66 -12.24
CA GLY A 146 10.36 -14.73 -13.55
C GLY A 146 9.39 -15.90 -13.76
N LYS A 147 9.11 -16.69 -12.72
CA LYS A 147 8.17 -17.82 -12.80
C LYS A 147 6.94 -17.55 -11.93
N ARG A 148 5.79 -17.49 -12.57
CA ARG A 148 4.49 -17.34 -11.88
C ARG A 148 3.85 -18.69 -11.58
N GLY A 149 3.05 -18.75 -10.52
CA GLY A 149 2.26 -19.93 -10.16
C GLY A 149 1.78 -19.93 -8.72
N GLU A 150 1.15 -21.02 -8.30
CA GLU A 150 0.56 -21.21 -6.96
C GLU A 150 1.34 -22.20 -6.06
N GLY A 151 2.41 -22.77 -6.57
CA GLY A 151 3.22 -23.73 -5.83
C GLY A 151 3.94 -23.13 -4.61
N PRO A 152 4.54 -23.95 -3.76
CA PRO A 152 5.21 -23.50 -2.51
C PRO A 152 6.28 -22.44 -2.71
N ASN A 153 6.97 -22.45 -3.87
CA ASN A 153 8.04 -21.52 -4.20
C ASN A 153 7.67 -20.58 -5.36
N LEU A 154 6.36 -20.40 -5.59
CA LEU A 154 5.86 -19.58 -6.67
C LEU A 154 4.88 -18.54 -6.12
N LEU A 155 4.97 -17.34 -6.67
CA LEU A 155 4.03 -16.24 -6.51
C LEU A 155 3.51 -15.83 -7.90
N ASN A 156 2.43 -15.07 -7.94
CA ASN A 156 1.90 -14.57 -9.19
C ASN A 156 1.49 -13.10 -9.05
N LYS A 157 2.45 -12.20 -9.28
CA LYS A 157 2.30 -10.76 -9.10
C LYS A 157 1.94 -10.40 -7.66
N PRO A 158 2.82 -10.68 -6.68
CA PRO A 158 2.60 -10.33 -5.28
C PRO A 158 2.45 -8.83 -5.12
N THR A 159 1.46 -8.41 -4.34
CA THR A 159 1.10 -6.99 -4.20
C THR A 159 1.77 -6.35 -3.00
N ASP A 160 1.79 -6.99 -1.84
CA ASP A 160 2.34 -6.45 -0.60
C ASP A 160 2.82 -7.58 0.33
N MET A 161 3.50 -7.23 1.41
CA MET A 161 3.96 -8.16 2.45
C MET A 161 3.81 -7.56 3.85
N ALA A 162 3.56 -8.39 4.86
CA ALA A 162 3.68 -8.04 6.26
C ALA A 162 4.73 -8.94 6.92
N ILE A 163 5.60 -8.36 7.75
CA ILE A 163 6.70 -9.04 8.43
C ILE A 163 6.35 -9.13 9.92
N ALA A 164 6.22 -10.35 10.43
CA ALA A 164 5.95 -10.60 11.83
C ALA A 164 7.20 -10.42 12.70
N PRO A 165 7.04 -10.21 14.03
CA PRO A 165 8.18 -10.05 14.95
C PRO A 165 9.14 -11.25 15.00
N ASN A 166 8.66 -12.47 14.72
CA ASN A 166 9.47 -13.68 14.63
C ASN A 166 10.21 -13.82 13.28
N GLY A 167 9.95 -12.91 12.34
CA GLY A 167 10.52 -12.90 11.00
C GLY A 167 9.67 -13.58 9.93
N ASP A 168 8.55 -14.20 10.29
CA ASP A 168 7.61 -14.78 9.31
C ASP A 168 7.07 -13.69 8.38
N VAL A 169 6.82 -14.08 7.13
CA VAL A 169 6.40 -13.19 6.07
C VAL A 169 5.05 -13.62 5.52
N PHE A 170 4.10 -12.71 5.55
CA PHE A 170 2.78 -12.89 4.96
C PHE A 170 2.69 -12.04 3.69
N ILE A 171 2.41 -12.66 2.56
CA ILE A 171 2.40 -12.00 1.26
C ILE A 171 0.97 -12.01 0.71
N SER A 172 0.44 -10.83 0.36
CA SER A 172 -0.75 -10.74 -0.48
C SER A 172 -0.34 -11.06 -1.92
N ASP A 173 -0.60 -12.29 -2.36
CA ASP A 173 -0.33 -12.79 -3.70
C ASP A 173 -1.55 -12.52 -4.58
N GLY A 174 -1.79 -11.21 -4.85
CA GLY A 174 -3.10 -10.67 -5.15
C GLY A 174 -3.48 -10.62 -6.61
N TYR A 175 -2.59 -10.15 -7.50
CA TYR A 175 -3.01 -9.92 -8.89
C TYR A 175 -3.23 -11.20 -9.70
N GLY A 176 -2.61 -12.28 -9.30
CA GLY A 176 -2.70 -13.52 -10.07
C GLY A 176 -3.28 -14.72 -9.33
N ASN A 177 -3.11 -14.80 -8.00
CA ASN A 177 -3.48 -15.98 -7.21
C ASN A 177 -4.62 -15.76 -6.21
N SER A 178 -4.98 -14.52 -5.91
CA SER A 178 -6.07 -14.19 -4.96
C SER A 178 -5.95 -14.89 -3.60
N ARG A 179 -4.75 -14.90 -3.02
CA ARG A 179 -4.44 -15.59 -1.75
C ARG A 179 -3.51 -14.77 -0.86
N VAL A 180 -3.45 -15.13 0.42
CA VAL A 180 -2.35 -14.79 1.31
C VAL A 180 -1.43 -16.00 1.41
N ALA A 181 -0.13 -15.82 1.19
CA ALA A 181 0.89 -16.85 1.30
C ALA A 181 1.80 -16.57 2.50
N HIS A 182 2.02 -17.57 3.36
CA HIS A 182 2.80 -17.48 4.58
C HIS A 182 4.12 -18.24 4.41
N PHE A 183 5.21 -17.58 4.72
CA PHE A 183 6.58 -18.08 4.68
C PHE A 183 7.24 -17.86 6.03
N ASP A 184 8.20 -18.72 6.40
CA ASP A 184 9.05 -18.49 7.56
C ASP A 184 10.11 -17.39 7.26
N ARG A 185 10.90 -17.05 8.29
CA ARG A 185 11.98 -16.05 8.22
C ARG A 185 13.05 -16.33 7.15
N ASP A 186 13.21 -17.59 6.78
CA ASP A 186 14.20 -18.07 5.81
C ASP A 186 13.59 -18.20 4.40
N GLY A 187 12.31 -17.81 4.23
CA GLY A 187 11.59 -17.84 2.97
C GLY A 187 11.05 -19.20 2.58
N LYS A 188 10.98 -20.15 3.52
CA LYS A 188 10.38 -21.47 3.29
C LYS A 188 8.85 -21.34 3.43
N PHE A 189 8.15 -21.85 2.44
CA PHE A 189 6.69 -21.86 2.42
C PHE A 189 6.12 -22.69 3.58
N ILE A 190 5.16 -22.11 4.30
CA ILE A 190 4.42 -22.76 5.37
C ILE A 190 3.04 -23.16 4.85
N LYS A 191 2.24 -22.20 4.37
CA LYS A 191 0.89 -22.41 3.85
C LYS A 191 0.38 -21.23 3.07
N ALA A 192 -0.80 -21.36 2.49
CA ALA A 192 -1.56 -20.26 1.93
C ALA A 192 -3.06 -20.45 2.19
N TRP A 193 -3.82 -19.36 2.14
CA TRP A 193 -5.28 -19.40 2.24
C TRP A 193 -5.91 -18.35 1.34
N GLY A 194 -7.20 -18.53 1.05
CA GLY A 194 -7.96 -17.72 0.13
C GLY A 194 -7.90 -18.23 -1.30
N THR A 195 -8.96 -17.97 -2.03
CA THR A 195 -9.11 -18.27 -3.45
C THR A 195 -9.94 -17.16 -4.09
N LEU A 196 -9.91 -17.03 -5.40
CA LEU A 196 -10.70 -16.03 -6.12
C LEU A 196 -12.21 -16.19 -5.83
N GLY A 197 -12.85 -15.10 -5.45
CA GLY A 197 -14.29 -15.04 -5.24
C GLY A 197 -14.74 -13.91 -4.33
N THR A 198 -16.04 -13.85 -4.06
CA THR A 198 -16.71 -12.85 -3.22
C THR A 198 -17.15 -13.39 -1.86
N GLY A 199 -17.05 -14.70 -1.65
CA GLY A 199 -17.43 -15.36 -0.40
C GLY A 199 -16.62 -14.88 0.80
N ARG A 200 -16.99 -15.33 2.00
CA ARG A 200 -16.44 -14.84 3.26
C ARG A 200 -14.92 -15.00 3.38
N GLU A 201 -14.35 -16.09 2.89
CA GLU A 201 -12.91 -16.39 2.96
C GLU A 201 -12.22 -16.35 1.59
N ASN A 202 -12.93 -15.83 0.58
CA ASN A 202 -12.37 -15.58 -0.73
C ASN A 202 -11.75 -14.20 -0.81
N PHE A 203 -10.94 -13.98 -1.84
CA PHE A 203 -10.37 -12.68 -2.19
C PHE A 203 -10.63 -12.35 -3.66
N SER A 204 -10.73 -11.06 -3.92
CA SER A 204 -10.64 -10.53 -5.27
C SER A 204 -9.62 -9.39 -5.28
N ILE A 205 -8.42 -9.73 -5.69
CA ILE A 205 -7.22 -8.89 -5.62
C ILE A 205 -6.94 -8.44 -4.18
N PRO A 206 -6.43 -9.33 -3.28
CA PRO A 206 -5.84 -8.90 -2.02
C PRO A 206 -4.64 -8.01 -2.32
N HIS A 207 -4.80 -6.69 -2.09
CA HIS A 207 -3.90 -5.67 -2.63
C HIS A 207 -2.87 -5.15 -1.64
N ALA A 208 -3.23 -5.10 -0.37
CA ALA A 208 -2.33 -4.74 0.71
C ALA A 208 -2.51 -5.66 1.91
N ILE A 209 -1.47 -5.75 2.74
CA ILE A 209 -1.50 -6.54 3.97
C ILE A 209 -0.72 -5.81 5.07
N ALA A 210 -1.29 -5.76 6.28
CA ALA A 210 -0.66 -5.19 7.46
C ALA A 210 -0.80 -6.11 8.66
N LEU A 211 0.06 -5.95 9.66
CA LEU A 211 0.06 -6.70 10.91
C LEU A 211 -0.01 -5.72 12.08
N ASP A 212 -0.88 -5.97 13.06
CA ASP A 212 -0.93 -5.21 14.30
C ASP A 212 -0.02 -5.81 15.38
N SER A 213 0.07 -5.12 16.52
CA SER A 213 0.89 -5.55 17.66
C SER A 213 0.43 -6.86 18.30
N ARG A 214 -0.85 -7.24 18.11
CA ARG A 214 -1.45 -8.49 18.58
C ARG A 214 -1.27 -9.66 17.61
N GLY A 215 -0.64 -9.40 16.45
CA GLY A 215 -0.41 -10.40 15.42
C GLY A 215 -1.63 -10.68 14.53
N ARG A 216 -2.60 -9.77 14.45
CA ARG A 216 -3.71 -9.87 13.52
C ARG A 216 -3.30 -9.31 12.16
N LEU A 217 -3.67 -10.00 11.10
CA LEU A 217 -3.40 -9.64 9.72
C LEU A 217 -4.63 -8.95 9.11
N TYR A 218 -4.43 -7.78 8.57
CA TYR A 218 -5.43 -7.00 7.85
C TYR A 218 -5.15 -7.09 6.36
N VAL A 219 -6.10 -7.58 5.59
CA VAL A 219 -5.98 -7.80 4.15
C VAL A 219 -6.93 -6.89 3.40
N ALA A 220 -6.41 -6.04 2.53
CA ALA A 220 -7.19 -5.20 1.63
C ALA A 220 -7.76 -6.05 0.50
N ASP A 221 -8.96 -6.56 0.66
CA ASP A 221 -9.68 -7.31 -0.37
C ASP A 221 -10.33 -6.34 -1.36
N ARG A 222 -9.47 -5.74 -2.20
CA ARG A 222 -9.72 -4.52 -2.97
C ARG A 222 -11.00 -4.57 -3.79
N ASN A 223 -11.14 -5.58 -4.64
CA ASN A 223 -12.28 -5.65 -5.55
C ASN A 223 -13.56 -6.13 -4.86
N ASN A 224 -13.46 -6.67 -3.66
CA ASN A 224 -14.62 -6.97 -2.82
C ASN A 224 -14.99 -5.82 -1.88
N VAL A 225 -14.31 -4.66 -1.99
CA VAL A 225 -14.61 -3.43 -1.23
C VAL A 225 -14.67 -3.69 0.28
N ARG A 226 -13.68 -4.45 0.79
CA ARG A 226 -13.65 -4.81 2.21
C ARG A 226 -12.23 -4.97 2.73
N VAL A 227 -12.09 -4.86 4.05
CA VAL A 227 -10.91 -5.32 4.79
C VAL A 227 -11.27 -6.61 5.50
N GLN A 228 -10.46 -7.63 5.37
CA GLN A 228 -10.61 -8.88 6.11
C GLN A 228 -9.50 -9.01 7.15
N VAL A 229 -9.86 -9.43 8.36
CA VAL A 229 -8.94 -9.57 9.49
C VAL A 229 -8.76 -11.05 9.82
N TYR A 230 -7.51 -11.50 9.88
CA TYR A 230 -7.14 -12.89 10.12
C TYR A 230 -6.17 -13.01 11.30
N ASP A 231 -6.14 -14.19 11.92
CA ASP A 231 -4.96 -14.58 12.70
C ASP A 231 -3.84 -15.07 11.76
N GLN A 232 -2.65 -15.30 12.32
CA GLN A 232 -1.51 -15.79 11.54
C GLN A 232 -1.66 -17.26 11.10
N GLN A 233 -2.67 -17.95 11.61
CA GLN A 233 -3.07 -19.29 11.18
C GLN A 233 -4.06 -19.27 10.00
N GLY A 234 -4.44 -18.08 9.51
CA GLY A 234 -5.35 -17.91 8.38
C GLY A 234 -6.82 -18.11 8.76
N LYS A 235 -7.16 -18.07 10.05
CA LYS A 235 -8.54 -18.07 10.51
C LYS A 235 -9.10 -16.66 10.40
N LEU A 236 -10.22 -16.48 9.71
CA LEU A 236 -10.92 -15.22 9.63
C LEU A 236 -11.49 -14.82 10.98
N LEU A 237 -11.10 -13.64 11.47
CA LEU A 237 -11.54 -13.06 12.75
C LEU A 237 -12.66 -12.04 12.54
N ASN A 238 -12.52 -11.17 11.55
CA ASN A 238 -13.47 -10.08 11.28
C ASN A 238 -13.46 -9.70 9.79
N SER A 239 -14.47 -8.94 9.36
CA SER A 239 -14.55 -8.37 8.03
C SER A 239 -15.26 -7.02 8.09
N TRP A 240 -14.67 -5.99 7.47
CA TRP A 240 -15.21 -4.63 7.39
C TRP A 240 -15.63 -4.35 5.95
N PRO A 241 -16.91 -4.57 5.60
CA PRO A 241 -17.39 -4.36 4.24
C PRO A 241 -17.77 -2.89 4.00
N ASP A 242 -17.79 -2.51 2.73
CA ASP A 242 -18.41 -1.30 2.18
C ASP A 242 -17.91 0.04 2.74
N LEU A 243 -16.76 0.07 3.39
CA LEU A 243 -16.18 1.31 3.95
C LEU A 243 -15.36 2.07 2.92
N ILE A 244 -14.52 1.37 2.19
CA ILE A 244 -13.57 1.92 1.21
C ILE A 244 -13.16 0.81 0.24
N VAL A 245 -12.84 1.15 -1.01
CA VAL A 245 -12.06 0.28 -1.91
C VAL A 245 -10.60 0.36 -1.47
N PRO A 246 -10.08 -0.59 -0.69
CA PRO A 246 -8.79 -0.44 -0.05
C PRO A 246 -7.64 -0.72 -1.02
N TRP A 247 -6.67 0.18 -1.10
CA TRP A 247 -5.51 0.06 -1.99
C TRP A 247 -4.21 -0.19 -1.22
N GLY A 248 -4.05 0.44 -0.08
CA GLY A 248 -2.86 0.33 0.74
C GLY A 248 -3.13 0.56 2.21
N PHE A 249 -2.24 0.02 3.05
CA PHE A 249 -2.30 0.16 4.50
C PHE A 249 -1.03 0.76 5.07
N TRP A 250 -1.21 1.57 6.09
CA TRP A 250 -0.17 1.90 7.03
C TRP A 250 -0.67 1.64 8.45
N MET A 251 0.07 0.80 9.20
CA MET A 251 -0.18 0.51 10.61
C MET A 251 0.73 1.37 11.46
N THR A 252 0.15 2.12 12.40
CA THR A 252 0.91 2.90 13.36
C THR A 252 1.40 2.05 14.54
N ASP A 253 2.36 2.57 15.31
CA ASP A 253 2.82 1.94 16.56
C ASP A 253 1.74 1.84 17.66
N ARG A 254 0.59 2.51 17.45
CA ARG A 254 -0.57 2.50 18.34
C ARG A 254 -1.71 1.62 17.84
N ASP A 255 -1.41 0.77 16.86
CA ASP A 255 -2.41 -0.07 16.20
C ASP A 255 -3.55 0.70 15.52
N GLU A 256 -3.29 1.92 15.04
CA GLU A 256 -4.21 2.60 14.15
C GLU A 256 -3.92 2.19 12.71
N ILE A 257 -4.97 1.89 11.94
CA ILE A 257 -4.86 1.50 10.54
C ILE A 257 -5.27 2.67 9.66
N TRP A 258 -4.33 3.16 8.87
CA TRP A 258 -4.62 4.10 7.80
C TRP A 258 -4.80 3.34 6.50
N VAL A 259 -5.92 3.59 5.84
CA VAL A 259 -6.28 2.97 4.56
C VAL A 259 -6.34 4.05 3.51
N CYS A 260 -5.54 3.90 2.45
CA CYS A 260 -5.72 4.70 1.25
C CYS A 260 -6.59 3.92 0.25
N GLY A 261 -7.44 4.63 -0.47
CA GLY A 261 -8.34 3.99 -1.41
C GLY A 261 -9.30 4.96 -2.08
N SER A 262 -10.42 4.43 -2.50
CA SER A 262 -11.50 5.21 -3.11
C SER A 262 -12.83 4.87 -2.47
N SER A 263 -13.82 5.75 -2.64
CA SER A 263 -15.17 5.51 -2.11
C SER A 263 -15.80 4.25 -2.69
N PRO A 264 -16.67 3.57 -1.94
CA PRO A 264 -17.37 2.36 -2.38
C PRO A 264 -18.58 2.71 -3.27
N MET A 265 -18.43 3.60 -4.23
CA MET A 265 -19.53 3.99 -5.12
C MET A 265 -19.86 2.88 -6.13
N ALA A 266 -21.10 2.88 -6.62
CA ALA A 266 -21.54 1.98 -7.68
C ALA A 266 -20.69 2.18 -8.95
N TRP A 267 -19.99 1.15 -9.36
CA TRP A 267 -19.04 1.17 -10.45
C TRP A 267 -19.69 0.71 -11.76
N ARG A 268 -19.14 1.17 -12.89
CA ARG A 268 -19.45 0.56 -14.17
C ARG A 268 -18.71 -0.77 -14.25
N PHE A 269 -19.42 -1.85 -14.48
CA PHE A 269 -18.83 -3.15 -14.72
C PHE A 269 -17.94 -3.12 -15.95
N ASP A 270 -16.70 -3.56 -15.81
CA ASP A 270 -15.87 -3.90 -16.96
C ASP A 270 -16.22 -5.35 -17.37
N PRO A 271 -16.62 -5.58 -18.63
CA PRO A 271 -16.92 -6.93 -19.13
C PRO A 271 -15.77 -7.93 -18.99
N LYS A 272 -14.52 -7.45 -18.90
CA LYS A 272 -13.32 -8.28 -18.65
C LYS A 272 -13.20 -8.76 -17.21
N TYR A 273 -13.91 -8.12 -16.30
CA TYR A 273 -13.84 -8.41 -14.86
C TYR A 273 -15.25 -8.36 -14.26
N PRO A 274 -16.12 -9.32 -14.65
CA PRO A 274 -17.55 -9.27 -14.33
C PRO A 274 -17.87 -9.34 -12.82
N THR A 275 -16.91 -9.72 -11.99
CA THR A 275 -17.06 -9.83 -10.53
C THR A 275 -16.47 -8.64 -9.76
N ALA A 276 -15.89 -7.67 -10.46
CA ALA A 276 -15.20 -6.57 -9.82
C ALA A 276 -15.68 -5.23 -10.38
N PRO A 277 -16.12 -4.30 -9.54
CA PRO A 277 -16.25 -2.93 -9.95
C PRO A 277 -14.86 -2.37 -10.26
N LEU A 278 -14.64 -1.96 -11.51
CA LEU A 278 -13.39 -1.35 -11.93
C LEU A 278 -13.57 0.14 -12.17
N GLY A 279 -12.59 0.86 -11.72
CA GLY A 279 -12.40 2.25 -12.03
C GLY A 279 -12.93 3.20 -10.97
N CYS A 280 -12.01 3.79 -10.26
CA CYS A 280 -12.23 4.93 -9.39
C CYS A 280 -12.28 6.18 -10.27
N PRO A 281 -13.28 7.04 -10.16
CA PRO A 281 -13.13 8.38 -10.70
C PRO A 281 -11.87 9.00 -10.09
N PRO A 282 -10.97 9.61 -10.88
CA PRO A 282 -9.69 10.15 -10.38
C PRO A 282 -9.81 11.20 -9.27
N LYS A 283 -11.03 11.67 -9.01
CA LYS A 283 -11.34 12.71 -8.02
C LYS A 283 -11.80 12.17 -6.66
N ASP A 284 -11.94 10.84 -6.54
CA ASP A 284 -12.55 10.22 -5.36
C ASP A 284 -11.55 9.35 -4.60
N GLN A 285 -10.40 9.95 -4.31
CA GLN A 285 -9.37 9.29 -3.52
C GLN A 285 -9.46 9.79 -2.08
N MET A 286 -9.43 8.84 -1.16
CA MET A 286 -9.63 9.12 0.25
C MET A 286 -8.66 8.35 1.13
N PHE A 287 -8.48 8.88 2.32
CA PHE A 287 -7.77 8.22 3.40
C PHE A 287 -8.72 8.10 4.57
N MET A 288 -8.76 6.91 5.14
CA MET A 288 -9.54 6.63 6.33
C MET A 288 -8.62 6.08 7.41
N ARG A 289 -8.91 6.45 8.65
CA ARG A 289 -8.23 5.91 9.82
C ARG A 289 -9.23 5.12 10.64
N PHE A 290 -8.84 3.91 10.98
CA PHE A 290 -9.61 2.99 11.81
C PHE A 290 -8.79 2.62 13.06
N ASP A 291 -9.48 2.26 14.11
CA ASP A 291 -8.89 1.43 15.14
C ASP A 291 -8.88 -0.05 14.70
N THR A 292 -8.49 -0.94 15.57
CA THR A 292 -8.39 -2.36 15.24
C THR A 292 -9.74 -3.10 15.24
N GLU A 293 -10.82 -2.42 15.51
CA GLU A 293 -12.18 -2.99 15.48
C GLU A 293 -12.95 -2.58 14.20
N GLY A 294 -12.49 -1.52 13.49
CA GLY A 294 -12.99 -1.09 12.18
C GLY A 294 -13.91 0.12 12.18
#